data_2782269978585a05fa46f57ae35cb374
#
_entry.id   2782269978585a05fa46f57ae35cb374
#
_cell.length_a   1.000
_cell.length_b   1.000
_cell.length_c   1.000
_cell.angle_alpha   90.00
_cell.angle_beta   90.00
_cell.angle_gamma   90.00
#
_symmetry.space_group_name_H-M   'P 1'
#
loop_
_entity.id
_entity.type
_entity.pdbx_description
1 polymer ?
#
loop_
_entity_poly.entity_id
_entity_poly.type
_entity_poly.pdbx_seq_one_letter_code
_entity_poly.pdbx_strand_id
1 'polypeptide(L)'
;MKKVVCGLLCFTLFMVVLLNCNQTISVNAYSGEIFDNFTSDSYVLLDSDSGTILVSKNAEEKLPVASICKLMTSLITLEKLDSGALDLNTQVLASEHACSMEGSQAFLDAGSSYSVSELLKSVVVASANDSAVALSEAISGSESAFVLEMNKHAKELGMNNTIYANATGLPAPNQHSTAMDTSIILKEIAKHDLYVKYSNIWMDTFTHPSGRQTELVNTNRLIKYYSNCKTGKTGFTDEAGYCLASSASNGNLNLIAVTLKCDKAQDRFKESMDLYNYGFANFENKKLIDSSVPLTEQIKVSGGKVNYANCKFKNDFSVVTKKGTNKKYDIKIDLINSVKAPQTLGSKVGNATIVKDGKVVGEVEIVLADNLEKQGFKDILNKMANNWAIN
;
A
#
# COMPACT_ATOMS: atom_id res chain seq x y z
N MET A 1 -15.23 -44.93 1.31
CA MET A 1 -14.03 -44.38 2.01
C MET A 1 -12.91 -43.85 1.11
N LYS A 2 -12.73 -44.30 -0.15
CA LYS A 2 -11.64 -43.82 -1.05
C LYS A 2 -11.86 -42.43 -1.69
N LYS A 3 -13.09 -41.87 -1.73
CA LYS A 3 -13.39 -40.56 -2.32
C LYS A 3 -13.21 -39.36 -1.35
N VAL A 4 -13.19 -39.62 -0.04
CA VAL A 4 -13.02 -38.55 0.98
C VAL A 4 -11.54 -38.24 1.22
N VAL A 5 -10.65 -39.21 1.02
CA VAL A 5 -9.19 -39.05 1.23
C VAL A 5 -8.55 -38.20 0.12
N CYS A 6 -9.09 -38.25 -1.11
CA CYS A 6 -8.54 -37.46 -2.24
C CYS A 6 -8.88 -35.96 -2.12
N GLY A 7 -10.04 -35.61 -1.52
CA GLY A 7 -10.43 -34.22 -1.28
C GLY A 7 -9.62 -33.54 -0.19
N LEU A 8 -9.20 -34.29 0.83
CA LEU A 8 -8.39 -33.72 1.93
C LEU A 8 -6.94 -33.47 1.52
N LEU A 9 -6.38 -34.31 0.64
CA LEU A 9 -5.00 -34.14 0.14
C LEU A 9 -4.87 -32.91 -0.80
N CYS A 10 -5.90 -32.63 -1.62
CA CYS A 10 -5.92 -31.45 -2.47
C CYS A 10 -6.07 -30.16 -1.65
N PHE A 11 -6.82 -30.20 -0.54
CA PHE A 11 -7.02 -29.01 0.31
C PHE A 11 -5.76 -28.68 1.14
N THR A 12 -5.03 -29.66 1.59
CA THR A 12 -3.76 -29.46 2.32
C THR A 12 -2.63 -29.00 1.40
N LEU A 13 -2.62 -29.41 0.12
CA LEU A 13 -1.63 -28.94 -0.86
C LEU A 13 -1.89 -27.48 -1.27
N PHE A 14 -3.17 -27.07 -1.31
CA PHE A 14 -3.55 -25.67 -1.62
C PHE A 14 -3.23 -24.71 -0.47
N MET A 15 -3.34 -25.18 0.79
CA MET A 15 -3.01 -24.36 1.97
C MET A 15 -1.49 -24.18 2.17
N VAL A 16 -0.66 -25.13 1.72
CA VAL A 16 0.81 -25.02 1.78
C VAL A 16 1.36 -24.05 0.73
N VAL A 17 0.66 -23.85 -0.40
CA VAL A 17 1.06 -22.89 -1.44
C VAL A 17 0.76 -21.44 -1.04
N LEU A 18 -0.25 -21.19 -0.19
CA LEU A 18 -0.60 -19.84 0.29
C LEU A 18 0.32 -19.34 1.43
N LEU A 19 1.09 -20.23 2.07
CA LEU A 19 1.98 -19.88 3.19
C LEU A 19 3.43 -19.54 2.78
N ASN A 20 3.78 -19.62 1.49
CA ASN A 20 5.17 -19.39 1.04
C ASN A 20 5.37 -18.13 0.18
N CYS A 21 4.40 -17.22 0.09
CA CYS A 21 4.52 -16.01 -0.74
C CYS A 21 5.03 -14.77 0.01
N ASN A 22 5.48 -14.91 1.27
CA ASN A 22 6.07 -13.82 2.06
C ASN A 22 7.60 -13.96 2.22
N GLN A 23 8.30 -14.42 1.19
CA GLN A 23 9.76 -14.24 1.19
C GLN A 23 10.03 -12.80 0.69
N THR A 24 10.14 -11.86 1.62
CA THR A 24 10.84 -10.59 1.36
C THR A 24 12.23 -10.92 0.83
N ILE A 25 12.46 -10.61 -0.45
CA ILE A 25 13.81 -10.72 -1.04
C ILE A 25 14.62 -9.60 -0.40
N SER A 26 15.29 -9.90 0.72
CA SER A 26 16.28 -9.00 1.26
C SER A 26 17.45 -8.95 0.27
N VAL A 27 17.52 -7.91 -0.52
CA VAL A 27 18.80 -7.53 -1.13
C VAL A 27 19.68 -7.15 0.05
N ASN A 28 20.83 -7.83 0.23
CA ASN A 28 21.75 -7.59 1.34
C ASN A 28 21.84 -6.09 1.60
N ALA A 29 21.36 -5.66 2.76
CA ALA A 29 21.37 -4.28 3.17
C ALA A 29 22.82 -3.78 3.09
N TYR A 30 23.06 -2.81 2.24
CA TYR A 30 24.35 -2.17 2.12
C TYR A 30 24.55 -1.29 3.36
N SER A 31 25.26 -1.78 4.35
CA SER A 31 25.79 -0.97 5.46
C SER A 31 27.01 -0.22 4.94
N GLY A 32 26.84 0.96 4.41
CA GLY A 32 27.93 1.80 3.98
C GLY A 32 28.01 3.05 4.87
N GLU A 33 29.18 3.63 4.98
CA GLU A 33 29.56 4.83 5.77
C GLU A 33 28.57 6.02 5.65
N ILE A 34 27.70 6.01 4.62
CA ILE A 34 26.70 7.06 4.37
C ILE A 34 25.67 7.16 5.52
N PHE A 35 25.34 6.03 6.17
CA PHE A 35 24.30 5.95 7.20
C PHE A 35 24.84 5.86 8.63
N ASP A 36 26.17 5.83 8.81
CA ASP A 36 26.81 5.72 10.12
C ASP A 36 26.56 6.97 11.01
N ASN A 37 26.24 8.11 10.37
CA ASN A 37 25.93 9.36 11.06
C ASN A 37 24.42 9.58 11.30
N PHE A 38 23.57 8.58 11.02
CA PHE A 38 22.15 8.69 11.30
C PHE A 38 21.90 8.58 12.80
N THR A 39 21.08 9.52 13.31
CA THR A 39 20.68 9.57 14.70
C THR A 39 19.47 8.70 14.99
N SER A 40 18.75 8.26 13.94
CA SER A 40 17.61 7.35 14.11
C SER A 40 18.05 5.98 14.62
N ASP A 41 17.34 5.47 15.64
CA ASP A 41 17.57 4.13 16.19
C ASP A 41 17.14 3.05 15.17
N SER A 42 16.07 3.32 14.45
CA SER A 42 15.51 2.40 13.45
C SER A 42 15.14 3.14 12.17
N TYR A 43 15.45 2.53 11.02
CA TYR A 43 15.01 3.03 9.72
C TYR A 43 14.83 1.91 8.68
N VAL A 44 14.02 2.19 7.67
CA VAL A 44 13.90 1.38 6.47
C VAL A 44 13.69 2.26 5.24
N LEU A 45 14.35 1.88 4.14
CA LEU A 45 14.04 2.35 2.78
C LEU A 45 13.63 1.13 1.96
N LEU A 46 12.48 1.19 1.36
CA LEU A 46 11.99 0.13 0.48
C LEU A 46 11.33 0.67 -0.78
N ASP A 47 11.27 -0.16 -1.80
CA ASP A 47 10.43 0.08 -2.97
C ASP A 47 8.97 -0.17 -2.64
N SER A 48 8.14 0.82 -2.84
CA SER A 48 6.71 0.77 -2.52
C SER A 48 5.96 -0.30 -3.33
N ASP A 49 6.35 -0.52 -4.58
CA ASP A 49 5.61 -1.40 -5.48
C ASP A 49 5.85 -2.87 -5.14
N SER A 50 7.12 -3.27 -5.04
CA SER A 50 7.52 -4.65 -4.77
C SER A 50 7.68 -5.00 -3.28
N GLY A 51 7.80 -3.99 -2.40
CA GLY A 51 8.17 -4.20 -0.99
C GLY A 51 9.64 -4.57 -0.79
N THR A 52 10.47 -4.47 -1.83
CA THR A 52 11.90 -4.81 -1.74
C THR A 52 12.62 -3.82 -0.83
N ILE A 53 13.24 -4.33 0.25
CA ILE A 53 14.04 -3.52 1.17
C ILE A 53 15.37 -3.19 0.50
N LEU A 54 15.69 -1.90 0.40
CA LEU A 54 16.93 -1.38 -0.17
C LEU A 54 17.99 -1.11 0.90
N VAL A 55 17.57 -0.55 2.02
CA VAL A 55 18.41 -0.25 3.19
C VAL A 55 17.56 -0.40 4.45
N SER A 56 18.14 -0.94 5.52
CA SER A 56 17.46 -0.98 6.83
C SER A 56 18.45 -1.06 7.99
N LYS A 57 18.03 -0.54 9.13
CA LYS A 57 18.68 -0.70 10.43
C LYS A 57 17.58 -0.92 11.48
N ASN A 58 17.66 -1.99 12.24
CA ASN A 58 16.71 -2.30 13.33
C ASN A 58 15.23 -2.21 12.92
N ALA A 59 14.89 -2.52 11.63
CA ALA A 59 13.57 -2.21 11.06
C ALA A 59 12.40 -2.93 11.76
N GLU A 60 12.67 -4.00 12.50
CA GLU A 60 11.69 -4.78 13.28
C GLU A 60 11.70 -4.42 14.79
N GLU A 61 12.50 -3.44 15.19
CA GLU A 61 12.54 -2.99 16.59
C GLU A 61 11.22 -2.29 16.96
N LYS A 62 10.65 -2.70 18.08
CA LYS A 62 9.40 -2.15 18.62
C LYS A 62 9.67 -0.83 19.33
N LEU A 63 9.22 0.26 18.73
CA LEU A 63 9.45 1.62 19.23
C LEU A 63 8.12 2.38 19.33
N PRO A 64 8.01 3.33 20.26
CA PRO A 64 6.95 4.32 20.22
C PRO A 64 7.04 5.12 18.92
N VAL A 65 5.90 5.36 18.26
CA VAL A 65 5.86 6.05 16.96
C VAL A 65 5.10 7.36 17.00
N ALA A 66 4.59 7.74 18.18
CA ALA A 66 3.83 8.96 18.38
C ALA A 66 2.71 9.12 17.32
N SER A 67 2.51 10.33 16.82
CA SER A 67 1.45 10.67 15.86
C SER A 67 1.51 9.94 14.50
N ILE A 68 2.53 9.10 14.23
CA ILE A 68 2.47 8.18 13.08
C ILE A 68 1.30 7.19 13.23
N CYS A 69 0.88 6.89 14.47
CA CYS A 69 -0.33 6.14 14.79
C CYS A 69 -1.57 6.63 14.01
N LYS A 70 -1.68 7.94 13.74
CA LYS A 70 -2.79 8.54 12.98
C LYS A 70 -2.87 8.12 11.52
N LEU A 71 -1.86 7.42 11.00
CA LEU A 71 -1.98 6.75 9.71
C LEU A 71 -3.10 5.71 9.76
N MET A 72 -3.19 4.91 10.85
CA MET A 72 -4.26 3.93 11.02
C MET A 72 -5.61 4.61 11.23
N THR A 73 -5.68 5.66 12.04
CA THR A 73 -6.91 6.44 12.25
C THR A 73 -7.44 7.00 10.93
N SER A 74 -6.54 7.56 10.12
CA SER A 74 -6.88 8.10 8.80
C SER A 74 -7.27 7.00 7.82
N LEU A 75 -6.58 5.85 7.80
CA LEU A 75 -6.89 4.73 6.91
C LEU A 75 -8.29 4.19 7.16
N ILE A 76 -8.65 3.89 8.41
CA ILE A 76 -9.99 3.41 8.76
C ILE A 76 -11.06 4.43 8.36
N THR A 77 -10.80 5.73 8.59
CA THR A 77 -11.72 6.79 8.15
C THR A 77 -11.93 6.77 6.64
N LEU A 78 -10.86 6.62 5.86
CA LEU A 78 -10.91 6.57 4.40
C LEU A 78 -11.65 5.33 3.89
N GLU A 79 -11.41 4.17 4.48
CA GLU A 79 -12.13 2.94 4.12
C GLU A 79 -13.63 3.03 4.41
N LYS A 80 -14.03 3.72 5.50
CA LYS A 80 -15.46 3.99 5.77
C LYS A 80 -16.06 4.94 4.72
N LEU A 81 -15.29 5.92 4.24
CA LEU A 81 -15.69 6.80 3.14
C LEU A 81 -15.82 6.03 1.82
N ASP A 82 -14.85 5.21 1.48
CA ASP A 82 -14.84 4.43 0.23
C ASP A 82 -15.96 3.39 0.19
N SER A 83 -16.32 2.81 1.33
CA SER A 83 -17.44 1.87 1.44
C SER A 83 -18.81 2.54 1.47
N GLY A 84 -18.88 3.88 1.56
CA GLY A 84 -20.12 4.64 1.72
C GLY A 84 -20.74 4.53 3.11
N ALA A 85 -20.06 3.94 4.09
CA ALA A 85 -20.51 3.89 5.49
C ALA A 85 -20.38 5.25 6.19
N LEU A 86 -19.56 6.15 5.63
CA LEU A 86 -19.36 7.51 6.08
C LEU A 86 -19.37 8.45 4.85
N ASP A 87 -19.74 9.70 5.04
CA ASP A 87 -19.67 10.75 4.01
C ASP A 87 -18.85 11.93 4.50
N LEU A 88 -18.14 12.62 3.60
CA LEU A 88 -17.30 13.77 3.91
C LEU A 88 -18.05 14.92 4.59
N ASN A 89 -19.35 15.07 4.31
CA ASN A 89 -20.21 16.10 4.89
C ASN A 89 -20.90 15.66 6.19
N THR A 90 -20.75 14.38 6.58
CA THR A 90 -21.32 13.89 7.85
C THR A 90 -20.82 14.76 8.99
N GLN A 91 -21.77 15.25 9.79
CA GLN A 91 -21.47 16.10 10.94
C GLN A 91 -21.17 15.23 12.16
N VAL A 92 -20.01 15.44 12.74
CA VAL A 92 -19.49 14.76 13.92
C VAL A 92 -19.53 15.72 15.09
N LEU A 93 -20.24 15.34 16.15
CA LEU A 93 -20.30 16.12 17.39
C LEU A 93 -18.98 15.95 18.16
N ALA A 94 -18.28 17.06 18.45
CA ALA A 94 -17.08 17.03 19.26
C ALA A 94 -17.43 16.80 20.73
N SER A 95 -17.00 15.68 21.30
CA SER A 95 -17.18 15.32 22.71
C SER A 95 -16.26 16.13 23.60
N GLU A 96 -16.58 16.22 24.89
CA GLU A 96 -15.67 16.76 25.90
C GLU A 96 -14.35 15.99 25.92
N HIS A 97 -14.40 14.67 25.75
CA HIS A 97 -13.20 13.83 25.68
C HIS A 97 -12.31 14.22 24.50
N ALA A 98 -12.85 14.32 23.28
CA ALA A 98 -12.10 14.76 22.12
C ALA A 98 -11.47 16.14 22.33
N CYS A 99 -12.24 17.10 22.87
CA CYS A 99 -11.75 18.46 23.12
C CYS A 99 -10.74 18.58 24.26
N SER A 100 -10.63 17.58 25.12
CA SER A 100 -9.65 17.54 26.22
C SER A 100 -8.27 17.03 25.79
N MET A 101 -8.11 16.60 24.54
CA MET A 101 -6.84 16.04 24.05
C MET A 101 -5.74 17.09 24.06
N GLU A 102 -4.56 16.67 24.51
CA GLU A 102 -3.35 17.50 24.54
C GLU A 102 -2.54 17.41 23.23
N GLY A 103 -1.51 18.23 23.12
CA GLY A 103 -0.57 18.25 22.01
C GLY A 103 -1.10 18.99 20.78
N SER A 104 -0.92 18.44 19.59
CA SER A 104 -1.42 19.07 18.35
C SER A 104 -2.93 18.99 18.26
N GLN A 105 -3.61 20.12 18.00
CA GLN A 105 -5.06 20.23 18.02
C GLN A 105 -5.56 21.12 16.87
N ALA A 106 -6.80 20.86 16.45
CA ALA A 106 -7.61 21.83 15.69
C ALA A 106 -8.34 22.80 16.63
N PHE A 107 -8.32 22.52 17.95
CA PHE A 107 -9.00 23.25 19.02
C PHE A 107 -10.53 23.23 18.87
N LEU A 108 -11.09 22.02 18.75
CA LEU A 108 -12.54 21.82 18.64
C LEU A 108 -13.27 22.41 19.84
N ASP A 109 -14.46 22.96 19.59
CA ASP A 109 -15.36 23.46 20.64
C ASP A 109 -16.32 22.33 21.04
N ALA A 110 -16.32 21.94 22.34
CA ALA A 110 -17.17 20.86 22.84
C ALA A 110 -18.66 21.13 22.56
N GLY A 111 -19.37 20.09 22.10
CA GLY A 111 -20.78 20.21 21.71
C GLY A 111 -21.01 20.88 20.35
N SER A 112 -19.96 21.30 19.64
CA SER A 112 -20.04 21.76 18.26
C SER A 112 -19.90 20.61 17.28
N SER A 113 -20.46 20.74 16.08
CA SER A 113 -20.38 19.74 15.01
C SER A 113 -19.44 20.18 13.91
N TYR A 114 -18.65 19.24 13.40
CA TYR A 114 -17.66 19.45 12.35
C TYR A 114 -17.81 18.37 11.28
N SER A 115 -17.55 18.71 10.02
CA SER A 115 -17.61 17.72 8.96
C SER A 115 -16.45 16.72 9.06
N VAL A 116 -16.68 15.48 8.64
CA VAL A 116 -15.64 14.44 8.52
C VAL A 116 -14.47 14.96 7.68
N SER A 117 -14.77 15.72 6.62
CA SER A 117 -13.75 16.33 5.74
C SER A 117 -12.80 17.25 6.50
N GLU A 118 -13.34 18.14 7.34
CA GLU A 118 -12.53 19.09 8.13
C GLU A 118 -11.72 18.38 9.21
N LEU A 119 -12.34 17.42 9.92
CA LEU A 119 -11.66 16.63 10.93
C LEU A 119 -10.52 15.80 10.32
N LEU A 120 -10.79 15.05 9.24
CA LEU A 120 -9.76 14.23 8.58
C LEU A 120 -8.62 15.12 8.04
N LYS A 121 -8.96 16.26 7.42
CA LYS A 121 -7.97 17.22 6.92
C LYS A 121 -7.07 17.73 8.05
N SER A 122 -7.62 18.09 9.20
CA SER A 122 -6.85 18.56 10.36
C SER A 122 -5.94 17.46 10.95
N VAL A 123 -6.41 16.19 10.97
CA VAL A 123 -5.58 15.03 11.36
C VAL A 123 -4.38 14.84 10.44
N VAL A 124 -4.61 14.95 9.13
CA VAL A 124 -3.55 14.72 8.14
C VAL A 124 -2.56 15.88 8.08
N VAL A 125 -3.04 17.12 8.05
CA VAL A 125 -2.21 18.33 7.89
C VAL A 125 -1.52 18.69 9.20
N ALA A 126 -2.29 18.99 10.24
CA ALA A 126 -1.77 19.52 11.51
C ALA A 126 -1.56 18.44 12.59
N SER A 127 -1.91 17.18 12.28
CA SER A 127 -1.79 16.09 13.24
C SER A 127 -2.71 16.23 14.46
N ALA A 128 -3.90 16.82 14.29
CA ALA A 128 -4.84 17.17 15.35
C ALA A 128 -5.31 15.93 16.15
N ASN A 129 -5.07 15.93 17.47
CA ASN A 129 -5.44 14.84 18.36
C ASN A 129 -6.94 14.85 18.67
N ASP A 130 -7.51 16.01 18.91
CA ASP A 130 -8.94 16.23 19.14
C ASP A 130 -9.78 15.72 17.96
N SER A 131 -9.39 16.06 16.75
CA SER A 131 -10.06 15.57 15.54
C SER A 131 -9.90 14.06 15.33
N ALA A 132 -8.76 13.47 15.70
CA ALA A 132 -8.55 12.03 15.60
C ALA A 132 -9.48 11.26 16.58
N VAL A 133 -9.63 11.76 17.80
CA VAL A 133 -10.56 11.18 18.79
C VAL A 133 -12.00 11.38 18.33
N ALA A 134 -12.40 12.57 17.88
CA ALA A 134 -13.76 12.83 17.39
C ALA A 134 -14.14 11.88 16.22
N LEU A 135 -13.23 11.65 15.27
CA LEU A 135 -13.44 10.68 14.18
C LEU A 135 -13.57 9.25 14.72
N SER A 136 -12.71 8.86 15.68
CA SER A 136 -12.75 7.51 16.26
C SER A 136 -14.06 7.22 16.97
N GLU A 137 -14.58 8.18 17.72
CA GLU A 137 -15.87 8.09 18.41
C GLU A 137 -17.04 8.04 17.41
N ALA A 138 -16.99 8.85 16.34
CA ALA A 138 -18.01 8.86 15.30
C ALA A 138 -18.08 7.53 14.52
N ILE A 139 -16.93 6.89 14.28
CA ILE A 139 -16.83 5.65 13.50
C ILE A 139 -17.23 4.42 14.33
N SER A 140 -16.75 4.33 15.57
CA SER A 140 -16.89 3.10 16.39
C SER A 140 -17.68 3.31 17.67
N GLY A 141 -18.26 4.50 17.89
CA GLY A 141 -19.05 4.83 19.10
C GLY A 141 -18.20 5.21 20.33
N SER A 142 -16.92 4.85 20.36
CA SER A 142 -15.96 5.24 21.37
C SER A 142 -14.52 5.05 20.87
N GLU A 143 -13.56 5.79 21.43
CA GLU A 143 -12.14 5.60 21.12
C GLU A 143 -11.68 4.18 21.47
N SER A 144 -12.14 3.60 22.57
CA SER A 144 -11.77 2.23 22.97
C SER A 144 -12.24 1.18 21.96
N ALA A 145 -13.45 1.30 21.42
CA ALA A 145 -13.95 0.41 20.36
C ALA A 145 -13.16 0.61 19.05
N PHE A 146 -12.80 1.86 18.74
CA PHE A 146 -11.98 2.17 17.57
C PHE A 146 -10.56 1.57 17.67
N VAL A 147 -9.95 1.57 18.86
CA VAL A 147 -8.65 0.93 19.11
C VAL A 147 -8.69 -0.58 18.84
N LEU A 148 -9.80 -1.26 19.16
CA LEU A 148 -9.96 -2.67 18.77
C LEU A 148 -9.98 -2.84 17.27
N GLU A 149 -10.64 -1.93 16.54
CA GLU A 149 -10.66 -1.91 15.08
C GLU A 149 -9.27 -1.62 14.51
N MET A 150 -8.51 -0.64 15.06
CA MET A 150 -7.12 -0.37 14.66
C MET A 150 -6.22 -1.61 14.79
N ASN A 151 -6.30 -2.31 15.90
CA ASN A 151 -5.49 -3.51 16.13
C ASN A 151 -5.91 -4.70 15.24
N LYS A 152 -7.19 -4.79 14.89
CA LYS A 152 -7.68 -5.77 13.91
C LYS A 152 -7.12 -5.46 12.52
N HIS A 153 -7.20 -4.21 12.07
CA HIS A 153 -6.63 -3.78 10.78
C HIS A 153 -5.13 -3.99 10.71
N ALA A 154 -4.40 -3.70 11.80
CA ALA A 154 -2.97 -3.95 11.86
C ALA A 154 -2.63 -5.43 11.57
N LYS A 155 -3.37 -6.36 12.17
CA LYS A 155 -3.21 -7.81 11.92
C LYS A 155 -3.57 -8.20 10.48
N GLU A 156 -4.65 -7.65 9.95
CA GLU A 156 -5.11 -7.91 8.58
C GLU A 156 -4.10 -7.40 7.53
N LEU A 157 -3.43 -6.29 7.80
CA LEU A 157 -2.35 -5.75 6.98
C LEU A 157 -1.01 -6.48 7.16
N GLY A 158 -0.90 -7.38 8.14
CA GLY A 158 0.35 -8.09 8.44
C GLY A 158 1.33 -7.30 9.32
N MET A 159 0.87 -6.24 10.01
CA MET A 159 1.65 -5.45 10.95
C MET A 159 1.76 -6.19 12.30
N ASN A 160 2.56 -7.26 12.31
CA ASN A 160 2.59 -8.23 13.41
C ASN A 160 3.32 -7.72 14.67
N ASN A 161 4.07 -6.64 14.54
CA ASN A 161 4.83 -6.01 15.63
C ASN A 161 4.26 -4.64 16.01
N THR A 162 2.95 -4.41 15.79
CA THR A 162 2.27 -3.17 16.08
C THR A 162 1.13 -3.38 17.07
N ILE A 163 1.05 -2.54 18.08
CA ILE A 163 -0.07 -2.42 19.02
C ILE A 163 -0.45 -0.95 19.15
N TYR A 164 -1.71 -0.66 18.91
CA TYR A 164 -2.34 0.63 19.15
C TYR A 164 -3.08 0.62 20.50
N ALA A 165 -2.96 1.70 21.27
CA ALA A 165 -3.65 1.88 22.55
C ALA A 165 -4.59 3.11 22.56
N ASN A 166 -4.45 4.01 21.57
CA ASN A 166 -5.32 5.18 21.36
C ASN A 166 -5.30 5.59 19.87
N ALA A 167 -6.21 6.48 19.48
CA ALA A 167 -6.33 6.97 18.10
C ALA A 167 -5.29 8.04 17.70
N THR A 168 -4.53 8.54 18.67
CA THR A 168 -3.69 9.74 18.52
C THR A 168 -2.19 9.46 18.45
N GLY A 169 -1.74 8.37 19.09
CA GLY A 169 -0.33 8.09 19.31
C GLY A 169 0.28 8.83 20.51
N LEU A 170 -0.55 9.40 21.38
CA LEU A 170 -0.08 9.87 22.68
C LEU A 170 0.48 8.72 23.50
N PRO A 171 1.43 8.97 24.44
CA PRO A 171 2.04 7.90 25.21
C PRO A 171 0.99 7.03 25.94
N ALA A 172 1.10 5.74 25.76
CA ALA A 172 0.24 4.76 26.44
C ALA A 172 0.99 3.44 26.64
N PRO A 173 0.69 2.68 27.70
CA PRO A 173 1.33 1.39 27.94
C PRO A 173 1.21 0.45 26.75
N ASN A 174 2.31 -0.23 26.41
CA ASN A 174 2.42 -1.22 25.33
C ASN A 174 2.16 -0.71 23.91
N GLN A 175 1.93 0.59 23.67
CA GLN A 175 1.76 1.16 22.34
C GLN A 175 3.10 1.22 21.62
N HIS A 176 3.21 0.52 20.49
CA HIS A 176 4.42 0.51 19.69
C HIS A 176 4.14 0.11 18.24
N SER A 177 5.10 0.38 17.38
CA SER A 177 5.19 -0.14 16.02
C SER A 177 6.66 -0.37 15.65
N THR A 178 6.93 -0.75 14.41
CA THR A 178 8.28 -0.89 13.87
C THR A 178 8.41 -0.04 12.61
N ALA A 179 9.64 0.21 12.14
CA ALA A 179 9.83 0.90 10.87
C ALA A 179 9.24 0.08 9.72
N MET A 180 9.32 -1.25 9.80
CA MET A 180 8.74 -2.16 8.80
C MET A 180 7.22 -2.09 8.78
N ASP A 181 6.55 -2.26 9.93
CA ASP A 181 5.09 -2.19 10.02
C ASP A 181 4.57 -0.80 9.62
N THR A 182 5.29 0.26 10.03
CA THR A 182 4.99 1.65 9.64
C THR A 182 5.07 1.83 8.12
N SER A 183 5.98 1.15 7.44
CA SER A 183 6.06 1.20 5.97
C SER A 183 4.86 0.53 5.29
N ILE A 184 4.31 -0.53 5.90
CA ILE A 184 3.12 -1.24 5.42
C ILE A 184 1.91 -0.31 5.45
N ILE A 185 1.63 0.33 6.60
CA ILE A 185 0.49 1.23 6.73
C ILE A 185 0.62 2.45 5.81
N LEU A 186 1.84 3.01 5.64
CA LEU A 186 2.06 4.12 4.74
C LEU A 186 1.82 3.73 3.27
N LYS A 187 2.26 2.54 2.87
CA LYS A 187 1.98 2.00 1.54
C LYS A 187 0.47 1.87 1.30
N GLU A 188 -0.27 1.37 2.27
CA GLU A 188 -1.71 1.16 2.16
C GLU A 188 -2.45 2.48 2.03
N ILE A 189 -2.22 3.41 2.95
CA ILE A 189 -2.92 4.70 2.95
C ILE A 189 -2.57 5.58 1.74
N ALA A 190 -1.37 5.43 1.17
CA ALA A 190 -0.96 6.14 -0.03
C ALA A 190 -1.74 5.76 -1.30
N LYS A 191 -2.54 4.69 -1.28
CA LYS A 191 -3.47 4.32 -2.35
C LYS A 191 -4.72 5.21 -2.39
N HIS A 192 -5.03 5.90 -1.29
CA HIS A 192 -6.20 6.77 -1.20
C HIS A 192 -5.86 8.20 -1.67
N ASP A 193 -6.38 8.58 -2.82
CA ASP A 193 -6.14 9.90 -3.42
C ASP A 193 -6.45 11.06 -2.47
N LEU A 194 -7.50 10.91 -1.65
CA LEU A 194 -7.89 11.93 -0.68
C LEU A 194 -6.81 12.14 0.39
N TYR A 195 -6.19 11.06 0.88
CA TYR A 195 -5.06 11.17 1.81
C TYR A 195 -3.88 11.88 1.18
N VAL A 196 -3.50 11.48 -0.04
CA VAL A 196 -2.41 12.11 -0.77
C VAL A 196 -2.70 13.59 -0.99
N LYS A 197 -3.93 13.94 -1.39
CA LYS A 197 -4.37 15.33 -1.56
C LYS A 197 -4.22 16.15 -0.27
N TYR A 198 -4.72 15.64 0.86
CA TYR A 198 -4.64 16.37 2.14
C TYR A 198 -3.20 16.45 2.66
N SER A 199 -2.43 15.39 2.55
CA SER A 199 -1.03 15.36 3.02
C SER A 199 -0.10 16.31 2.26
N ASN A 200 -0.50 16.79 1.07
CA ASN A 200 0.24 17.78 0.28
C ASN A 200 -0.20 19.24 0.53
N ILE A 201 -1.18 19.47 1.39
CA ILE A 201 -1.54 20.83 1.81
C ILE A 201 -0.47 21.32 2.78
N TRP A 202 0.20 22.43 2.45
CA TRP A 202 1.20 23.05 3.34
C TRP A 202 0.55 23.82 4.48
N MET A 203 -0.45 24.64 4.17
CA MET A 203 -1.21 25.45 5.12
C MET A 203 -2.66 25.51 4.71
N ASP A 204 -3.56 25.47 5.67
CA ASP A 204 -5.01 25.63 5.48
C ASP A 204 -5.62 26.32 6.70
N THR A 205 -6.85 26.76 6.58
CA THR A 205 -7.62 27.38 7.66
C THR A 205 -8.76 26.46 8.07
N PHE A 206 -8.81 26.09 9.34
CA PHE A 206 -9.91 25.36 9.95
C PHE A 206 -10.91 26.35 10.53
N THR A 207 -12.13 26.39 10.01
CA THR A 207 -13.17 27.32 10.44
C THR A 207 -14.14 26.63 11.38
N HIS A 208 -14.27 27.16 12.59
CA HIS A 208 -15.18 26.63 13.60
C HIS A 208 -16.61 27.17 13.39
N PRO A 209 -17.65 26.47 13.89
CA PRO A 209 -19.03 26.91 13.81
C PRO A 209 -19.27 28.30 14.43
N SER A 210 -18.45 28.68 15.42
CA SER A 210 -18.45 30.00 16.05
C SER A 210 -17.91 31.14 15.15
N GLY A 211 -17.32 30.80 13.98
CA GLY A 211 -16.60 31.71 13.10
C GLY A 211 -15.13 31.92 13.48
N ARG A 212 -14.66 31.33 14.58
CA ARG A 212 -13.25 31.31 14.94
C ARG A 212 -12.45 30.53 13.90
N GLN A 213 -11.22 30.93 13.66
CA GLN A 213 -10.32 30.27 12.70
C GLN A 213 -9.07 29.75 13.40
N THR A 214 -8.66 28.54 13.02
CA THR A 214 -7.40 27.92 13.45
C THR A 214 -6.56 27.64 12.20
N GLU A 215 -5.30 28.07 12.19
CA GLU A 215 -4.38 27.77 11.11
C GLU A 215 -3.86 26.35 11.23
N LEU A 216 -3.99 25.57 10.17
CA LEU A 216 -3.42 24.23 10.04
C LEU A 216 -2.10 24.33 9.26
N VAL A 217 -0.99 23.94 9.88
CA VAL A 217 0.33 23.89 9.23
C VAL A 217 0.82 22.46 9.15
N ASN A 218 1.23 22.04 7.96
CA ASN A 218 1.70 20.68 7.75
C ASN A 218 2.99 20.41 8.53
N THR A 219 2.98 19.33 9.28
CA THR A 219 4.12 18.90 10.08
C THR A 219 5.22 18.22 9.26
N ASN A 220 4.88 17.72 8.05
CA ASN A 220 5.83 17.10 7.13
C ASN A 220 6.48 18.16 6.21
N ARG A 221 7.65 18.62 6.58
CA ARG A 221 8.38 19.63 5.80
C ARG A 221 8.89 19.12 4.44
N LEU A 222 8.97 17.80 4.21
CA LEU A 222 9.41 17.26 2.92
C LEU A 222 8.50 17.68 1.77
N ILE A 223 7.19 17.84 1.99
CA ILE A 223 6.26 18.28 0.94
C ILE A 223 6.61 19.65 0.36
N LYS A 224 7.32 20.49 1.12
CA LYS A 224 7.75 21.83 0.69
C LYS A 224 9.18 21.86 0.17
N TYR A 225 10.07 21.05 0.78
CA TYR A 225 11.52 21.16 0.52
C TYR A 225 12.10 19.98 -0.27
N TYR A 226 11.33 18.95 -0.56
CA TYR A 226 11.77 17.80 -1.36
C TYR A 226 10.75 17.49 -2.46
N SER A 227 11.02 17.95 -3.66
CA SER A 227 10.07 17.92 -4.80
C SER A 227 9.56 16.51 -5.16
N ASN A 228 10.34 15.48 -4.85
CA ASN A 228 9.95 14.09 -5.09
C ASN A 228 9.01 13.52 -4.01
N CYS A 229 8.82 14.20 -2.87
CA CYS A 229 7.92 13.76 -1.81
C CYS A 229 6.48 13.69 -2.31
N LYS A 230 5.78 12.60 -1.98
CA LYS A 230 4.38 12.37 -2.36
C LYS A 230 3.43 12.47 -1.18
N THR A 231 3.82 11.93 -0.04
CA THR A 231 3.02 11.96 1.18
C THR A 231 3.88 11.62 2.39
N GLY A 232 3.31 11.72 3.58
CA GLY A 232 3.99 11.28 4.80
C GLY A 232 3.29 11.76 6.07
N LYS A 233 3.79 11.28 7.20
CA LYS A 233 3.32 11.61 8.55
C LYS A 233 4.48 11.68 9.51
N THR A 234 4.53 12.74 10.32
CA THR A 234 5.49 12.91 11.41
C THR A 234 4.94 12.42 12.73
N GLY A 235 5.83 12.05 13.62
CA GLY A 235 5.54 11.79 15.04
C GLY A 235 6.58 12.46 15.93
N PHE A 236 6.15 12.84 17.13
CA PHE A 236 7.04 13.28 18.21
C PHE A 236 6.35 13.12 19.57
N THR A 237 7.04 12.50 20.50
CA THR A 237 6.88 12.60 21.95
C THR A 237 8.28 12.47 22.55
N ASP A 238 8.44 12.83 23.81
CA ASP A 238 9.75 12.69 24.47
C ASP A 238 10.26 11.24 24.45
N GLU A 239 9.36 10.26 24.57
CA GLU A 239 9.69 8.83 24.51
C GLU A 239 10.00 8.35 23.10
N ALA A 240 9.21 8.79 22.11
CA ALA A 240 9.36 8.36 20.71
C ALA A 240 10.51 9.05 19.98
N GLY A 241 11.04 10.17 20.49
CA GLY A 241 11.92 11.02 19.70
C GLY A 241 11.23 11.54 18.43
N TYR A 242 11.99 11.97 17.45
CA TYR A 242 11.44 12.47 16.20
C TYR A 242 11.32 11.35 15.17
N CYS A 243 10.11 11.14 14.69
CA CYS A 243 9.75 10.08 13.75
C CYS A 243 9.20 10.66 12.44
N LEU A 244 9.45 9.99 11.33
CA LEU A 244 8.87 10.30 10.03
C LEU A 244 8.64 9.03 9.22
N ALA A 245 7.45 8.87 8.69
CA ALA A 245 7.14 7.95 7.62
C ALA A 245 6.76 8.78 6.39
N SER A 246 7.42 8.57 5.25
CA SER A 246 7.15 9.33 4.03
C SER A 246 7.35 8.49 2.78
N SER A 247 6.78 8.93 1.66
CA SER A 247 7.00 8.35 0.34
C SER A 247 7.49 9.39 -0.64
N ALA A 248 8.29 8.95 -1.60
CA ALA A 248 8.81 9.78 -2.66
C ALA A 248 8.88 9.01 -3.98
N SER A 249 8.72 9.70 -5.11
CA SER A 249 8.79 9.09 -6.45
C SER A 249 9.73 9.87 -7.35
N ASN A 250 10.50 9.14 -8.15
CA ASN A 250 11.32 9.71 -9.22
C ASN A 250 11.24 8.81 -10.46
N GLY A 251 10.61 9.30 -11.50
CA GLY A 251 10.26 8.48 -12.67
C GLY A 251 9.30 7.35 -12.28
N ASN A 252 9.72 6.11 -12.51
CA ASN A 252 8.96 4.90 -12.20
C ASN A 252 9.44 4.17 -10.92
N LEU A 253 10.31 4.78 -10.13
CA LEU A 253 10.76 4.24 -8.85
C LEU A 253 10.02 4.96 -7.71
N ASN A 254 9.24 4.20 -6.94
CA ASN A 254 8.43 4.65 -5.82
C ASN A 254 9.04 4.13 -4.53
N LEU A 255 9.47 5.02 -3.64
CA LEU A 255 10.16 4.66 -2.41
C LEU A 255 9.37 5.07 -1.18
N ILE A 256 9.45 4.25 -0.15
CA ILE A 256 9.01 4.56 1.21
C ILE A 256 10.25 4.60 2.10
N ALA A 257 10.37 5.66 2.87
CA ALA A 257 11.36 5.80 3.93
C ALA A 257 10.65 6.01 5.27
N VAL A 258 11.07 5.25 6.27
CA VAL A 258 10.66 5.43 7.66
C VAL A 258 11.90 5.62 8.50
N THR A 259 11.92 6.67 9.30
CA THR A 259 12.96 6.97 10.29
C THR A 259 12.29 7.13 11.66
N LEU A 260 12.72 6.35 12.64
CA LEU A 260 12.15 6.35 13.99
C LEU A 260 13.21 6.74 15.02
N LYS A 261 12.77 7.52 16.01
CA LYS A 261 13.56 7.90 17.17
C LYS A 261 14.86 8.63 16.79
N CYS A 262 14.74 9.65 15.92
CA CYS A 262 15.84 10.59 15.67
C CYS A 262 15.99 11.56 16.86
N ASP A 263 17.23 12.01 17.10
CA ASP A 263 17.55 12.92 18.21
C ASP A 263 16.96 14.33 18.03
N LYS A 264 16.89 14.82 16.80
CA LYS A 264 16.45 16.19 16.49
C LYS A 264 15.38 16.24 15.42
N ALA A 265 14.52 17.25 15.50
CA ALA A 265 13.44 17.46 14.57
C ALA A 265 13.87 17.51 13.09
N GLN A 266 15.04 18.05 12.81
CA GLN A 266 15.56 18.17 11.45
C GLN A 266 16.16 16.87 10.92
N ASP A 267 16.66 16.00 11.81
CA ASP A 267 17.37 14.77 11.43
C ASP A 267 16.43 13.83 10.71
N ARG A 268 15.19 13.65 11.18
CA ARG A 268 14.17 12.82 10.49
C ARG A 268 13.95 13.22 9.03
N PHE A 269 14.01 14.51 8.70
CA PHE A 269 13.87 14.99 7.33
C PHE A 269 15.14 14.78 6.52
N LYS A 270 16.30 15.14 7.13
CA LYS A 270 17.61 14.97 6.47
C LYS A 270 17.88 13.50 6.17
N GLU A 271 17.71 12.62 7.14
CA GLU A 271 17.95 11.18 6.99
C GLU A 271 16.99 10.55 5.96
N SER A 272 15.71 10.95 5.97
CA SER A 272 14.77 10.50 4.93
C SER A 272 15.17 10.98 3.53
N MET A 273 15.64 12.23 3.37
CA MET A 273 16.15 12.71 2.08
C MET A 273 17.41 11.96 1.64
N ASP A 274 18.33 11.68 2.57
CA ASP A 274 19.55 10.92 2.29
C ASP A 274 19.22 9.49 1.85
N LEU A 275 18.25 8.83 2.51
CA LEU A 275 17.72 7.53 2.09
C LEU A 275 17.14 7.59 0.67
N TYR A 276 16.30 8.57 0.36
CA TYR A 276 15.72 8.73 -0.98
C TYR A 276 16.79 9.00 -2.03
N ASN A 277 17.71 9.93 -1.76
CA ASN A 277 18.78 10.27 -2.68
C ASN A 277 19.66 9.04 -2.98
N TYR A 278 19.98 8.24 -1.95
CA TYR A 278 20.65 6.97 -2.14
C TYR A 278 19.83 5.99 -2.99
N GLY A 279 18.57 5.83 -2.68
CA GLY A 279 17.67 4.94 -3.43
C GLY A 279 17.58 5.34 -4.91
N PHE A 280 17.28 6.60 -5.20
CA PHE A 280 17.16 7.10 -6.57
C PHE A 280 18.49 7.14 -7.33
N ALA A 281 19.62 7.34 -6.65
CA ALA A 281 20.93 7.28 -7.30
C ALA A 281 21.33 5.87 -7.70
N ASN A 282 21.05 4.87 -6.84
CA ASN A 282 21.63 3.54 -6.97
C ASN A 282 20.68 2.49 -7.54
N PHE A 283 19.36 2.71 -7.53
CA PHE A 283 18.36 1.73 -7.93
C PHE A 283 17.48 2.24 -9.07
N GLU A 284 16.91 1.31 -9.80
CA GLU A 284 15.94 1.56 -10.87
C GLU A 284 14.85 0.48 -10.83
N ASN A 285 13.66 0.85 -11.26
CA ASN A 285 12.57 -0.09 -11.48
C ASN A 285 12.61 -0.58 -12.93
N LYS A 286 12.88 -1.86 -13.13
CA LYS A 286 12.94 -2.50 -14.44
C LYS A 286 11.64 -3.23 -14.72
N LYS A 287 10.86 -2.75 -15.68
CA LYS A 287 9.66 -3.42 -16.16
C LYS A 287 10.06 -4.68 -16.92
N LEU A 288 9.61 -5.83 -16.46
CA LEU A 288 9.87 -7.15 -17.07
C LEU A 288 8.69 -7.64 -17.90
N ILE A 289 7.47 -7.29 -17.47
CA ILE A 289 6.22 -7.63 -18.16
C ILE A 289 5.43 -6.35 -18.34
N ASP A 290 4.94 -6.17 -19.59
CA ASP A 290 4.04 -5.09 -19.97
C ASP A 290 2.68 -5.70 -20.37
N SER A 291 1.65 -5.47 -19.57
CA SER A 291 0.30 -5.99 -19.77
C SER A 291 -0.43 -5.36 -20.97
N SER A 292 0.10 -4.24 -21.51
CA SER A 292 -0.43 -3.61 -22.71
C SER A 292 -0.01 -4.33 -23.98
N VAL A 293 1.05 -5.16 -23.94
CA VAL A 293 1.58 -5.90 -25.09
C VAL A 293 0.94 -7.29 -25.12
N PRO A 294 0.22 -7.66 -26.22
CA PRO A 294 -0.29 -9.01 -26.38
C PRO A 294 0.84 -10.04 -26.44
N LEU A 295 0.57 -11.25 -25.96
CA LEU A 295 1.48 -12.39 -26.13
C LEU A 295 1.53 -12.79 -27.61
N THR A 296 2.68 -13.29 -28.03
CA THR A 296 2.83 -13.90 -29.37
C THR A 296 2.14 -15.26 -29.45
N GLU A 297 2.05 -15.96 -28.33
CA GLU A 297 1.41 -17.26 -28.19
C GLU A 297 -0.11 -17.11 -28.15
N GLN A 298 -0.78 -17.96 -28.94
CA GLN A 298 -2.24 -18.06 -28.98
C GLN A 298 -2.68 -19.42 -28.46
N ILE A 299 -3.88 -19.49 -27.88
CA ILE A 299 -4.50 -20.74 -27.44
C ILE A 299 -5.61 -21.18 -28.39
N LYS A 300 -5.77 -22.51 -28.57
CA LYS A 300 -6.87 -23.07 -29.37
C LYS A 300 -8.22 -22.77 -28.71
N VAL A 301 -9.21 -22.46 -29.55
CA VAL A 301 -10.60 -22.26 -29.12
C VAL A 301 -11.48 -23.40 -29.69
N SER A 302 -12.13 -24.11 -28.79
CA SER A 302 -13.12 -25.11 -29.16
C SER A 302 -14.53 -24.54 -29.11
N GLY A 303 -15.33 -24.78 -30.12
CA GLY A 303 -16.72 -24.33 -30.22
C GLY A 303 -16.91 -22.81 -30.34
N GLY A 304 -15.84 -22.08 -30.70
CA GLY A 304 -15.89 -20.64 -30.89
C GLY A 304 -15.94 -20.21 -32.35
N LYS A 305 -16.34 -18.96 -32.61
CA LYS A 305 -16.31 -18.34 -33.93
C LYS A 305 -14.89 -18.27 -34.47
N VAL A 306 -13.88 -18.05 -33.59
CA VAL A 306 -12.46 -18.06 -33.93
C VAL A 306 -11.81 -19.40 -33.54
N ASN A 307 -10.72 -19.76 -34.19
CA ASN A 307 -9.99 -21.00 -33.93
C ASN A 307 -8.88 -20.83 -32.88
N TYR A 308 -8.38 -19.59 -32.75
CA TYR A 308 -7.33 -19.20 -31.79
C TYR A 308 -7.73 -17.89 -31.11
N ALA A 309 -7.32 -17.74 -29.86
CA ALA A 309 -7.54 -16.56 -29.07
C ALA A 309 -6.20 -15.91 -28.69
N ASN A 310 -6.17 -14.58 -28.72
CA ASN A 310 -5.07 -13.80 -28.21
C ASN A 310 -5.07 -13.79 -26.69
N CYS A 311 -3.88 -13.79 -26.12
CA CYS A 311 -3.65 -13.75 -24.70
C CYS A 311 -2.82 -12.51 -24.34
N LYS A 312 -2.95 -12.05 -23.09
CA LYS A 312 -2.12 -10.99 -22.53
C LYS A 312 -1.84 -11.24 -21.06
N PHE A 313 -0.81 -10.60 -20.56
CA PHE A 313 -0.60 -10.55 -19.11
C PHE A 313 -1.71 -9.73 -18.46
N LYS A 314 -2.18 -10.17 -17.30
CA LYS A 314 -3.24 -9.47 -16.54
C LYS A 314 -2.77 -8.14 -15.99
N ASN A 315 -1.52 -8.12 -15.50
CA ASN A 315 -0.89 -6.96 -14.87
C ASN A 315 0.55 -6.80 -15.36
N ASP A 316 1.07 -5.59 -15.22
CA ASP A 316 2.50 -5.32 -15.33
C ASP A 316 3.28 -6.03 -14.23
N PHE A 317 4.53 -6.36 -14.49
CA PHE A 317 5.44 -6.84 -13.47
C PHE A 317 6.80 -6.15 -13.59
N SER A 318 7.25 -5.57 -12.51
CA SER A 318 8.50 -4.85 -12.42
C SER A 318 9.33 -5.36 -11.24
N VAL A 319 10.62 -5.17 -11.34
CA VAL A 319 11.58 -5.51 -10.28
C VAL A 319 12.51 -4.34 -10.02
N VAL A 320 12.83 -4.12 -8.76
CA VAL A 320 13.86 -3.14 -8.43
C VAL A 320 15.23 -3.80 -8.52
N THR A 321 16.13 -3.14 -9.22
CA THR A 321 17.51 -3.59 -9.40
C THR A 321 18.49 -2.45 -9.13
N LYS A 322 19.72 -2.81 -8.73
CA LYS A 322 20.81 -1.84 -8.66
C LYS A 322 21.17 -1.40 -10.08
N LYS A 323 21.28 -0.09 -10.33
CA LYS A 323 21.66 0.47 -11.61
C LYS A 323 22.99 -0.12 -12.13
N GLY A 324 23.08 -0.32 -13.43
CA GLY A 324 24.26 -0.90 -14.08
C GLY A 324 24.44 -2.41 -13.86
N THR A 325 23.48 -3.09 -13.17
CA THR A 325 23.53 -4.54 -13.04
C THR A 325 22.77 -5.22 -14.16
N ASN A 326 23.45 -6.04 -14.95
CA ASN A 326 22.84 -6.78 -16.05
C ASN A 326 22.29 -8.14 -15.56
N LYS A 327 21.32 -8.12 -14.63
CA LYS A 327 20.68 -9.34 -14.15
C LYS A 327 19.70 -9.86 -15.17
N LYS A 328 19.83 -11.15 -15.53
CA LYS A 328 18.87 -11.85 -16.40
C LYS A 328 17.72 -12.37 -15.54
N TYR A 329 16.52 -12.22 -16.09
CA TYR A 329 15.30 -12.81 -15.58
C TYR A 329 14.71 -13.69 -16.69
N ASP A 330 14.36 -14.92 -16.34
CA ASP A 330 13.69 -15.85 -17.25
C ASP A 330 12.20 -15.79 -16.97
N ILE A 331 11.40 -15.59 -18.02
CA ILE A 331 9.94 -15.60 -17.95
C ILE A 331 9.46 -16.91 -18.57
N LYS A 332 8.92 -17.79 -17.72
CA LYS A 332 8.34 -19.07 -18.15
C LYS A 332 6.85 -18.90 -18.29
N ILE A 333 6.34 -19.10 -19.52
CA ILE A 333 4.92 -19.01 -19.85
C ILE A 333 4.33 -20.41 -19.81
N ASP A 334 3.26 -20.59 -19.04
CA ASP A 334 2.48 -21.83 -18.98
C ASP A 334 1.02 -21.50 -19.36
N LEU A 335 0.59 -21.97 -20.52
CA LEU A 335 -0.75 -21.77 -21.06
C LEU A 335 -1.53 -23.08 -21.10
N ILE A 336 -2.82 -23.02 -20.84
CA ILE A 336 -3.71 -24.15 -21.11
C ILE A 336 -3.73 -24.45 -22.62
N ASN A 337 -3.84 -25.74 -22.97
CA ASN A 337 -3.79 -26.17 -24.38
C ASN A 337 -4.96 -25.65 -25.22
N SER A 338 -6.14 -25.49 -24.62
CA SER A 338 -7.34 -25.01 -25.29
C SER A 338 -8.37 -24.46 -24.33
N VAL A 339 -9.22 -23.58 -24.83
CA VAL A 339 -10.35 -23.00 -24.13
C VAL A 339 -11.65 -23.25 -24.89
N LYS A 340 -12.76 -23.50 -24.17
CA LYS A 340 -14.08 -23.72 -24.76
C LYS A 340 -14.89 -22.43 -24.76
N ALA A 341 -15.37 -22.00 -25.93
CA ALA A 341 -16.27 -20.85 -26.03
C ALA A 341 -17.69 -21.19 -25.54
N PRO A 342 -18.46 -20.24 -24.96
CA PRO A 342 -18.11 -18.83 -24.82
C PRO A 342 -17.19 -18.57 -23.60
N GLN A 343 -16.38 -17.52 -23.67
CA GLN A 343 -15.57 -17.01 -22.56
C GLN A 343 -15.52 -15.48 -22.63
N THR A 344 -15.32 -14.85 -21.49
CA THR A 344 -15.22 -13.39 -21.40
C THR A 344 -13.78 -12.92 -21.44
N LEU A 345 -13.57 -11.70 -21.96
CA LEU A 345 -12.34 -10.94 -21.79
C LEU A 345 -11.85 -11.01 -20.34
N GLY A 346 -10.56 -11.23 -20.13
CA GLY A 346 -9.96 -11.32 -18.79
C GLY A 346 -10.06 -12.71 -18.12
N SER A 347 -10.72 -13.71 -18.77
CA SER A 347 -10.72 -15.09 -18.28
C SER A 347 -9.29 -15.64 -18.22
N LYS A 348 -8.91 -16.22 -17.07
CA LYS A 348 -7.58 -16.80 -16.86
C LYS A 348 -7.34 -18.00 -17.79
N VAL A 349 -6.19 -18.01 -18.44
CA VAL A 349 -5.78 -19.06 -19.42
C VAL A 349 -4.36 -19.57 -19.17
N GLY A 350 -3.66 -19.04 -18.18
CA GLY A 350 -2.32 -19.48 -17.84
C GLY A 350 -1.67 -18.63 -16.77
N ASN A 351 -0.38 -18.90 -16.55
CA ASN A 351 0.50 -18.12 -15.68
C ASN A 351 1.84 -17.87 -16.36
N ALA A 352 2.46 -16.76 -16.04
CA ALA A 352 3.86 -16.49 -16.29
C ALA A 352 4.61 -16.49 -14.96
N THR A 353 5.64 -17.31 -14.85
CA THR A 353 6.51 -17.39 -13.68
C THR A 353 7.83 -16.71 -14.00
N ILE A 354 8.18 -15.69 -13.21
CA ILE A 354 9.41 -14.93 -13.34
C ILE A 354 10.46 -15.55 -12.42
N VAL A 355 11.59 -15.96 -13.01
CA VAL A 355 12.66 -16.68 -12.32
C VAL A 355 13.95 -15.88 -12.40
N LYS A 356 14.65 -15.77 -11.27
CA LYS A 356 15.99 -15.18 -11.17
C LYS A 356 16.89 -16.14 -10.40
N ASP A 357 18.04 -16.46 -10.97
CA ASP A 357 19.04 -17.34 -10.35
C ASP A 357 18.41 -18.67 -9.84
N GLY A 358 17.47 -19.24 -10.62
CA GLY A 358 16.73 -20.45 -10.29
C GLY A 358 15.61 -20.31 -9.25
N LYS A 359 15.40 -19.11 -8.69
CA LYS A 359 14.33 -18.84 -7.70
C LYS A 359 13.18 -18.07 -8.35
N VAL A 360 11.95 -18.44 -8.02
CA VAL A 360 10.75 -17.68 -8.41
C VAL A 360 10.74 -16.35 -7.68
N VAL A 361 10.65 -15.25 -8.44
CA VAL A 361 10.60 -13.89 -7.90
C VAL A 361 9.25 -13.24 -8.11
N GLY A 362 8.37 -13.86 -8.90
CA GLY A 362 7.00 -13.40 -9.10
C GLY A 362 6.22 -14.27 -10.07
N GLU A 363 4.91 -14.09 -10.05
CA GLU A 363 3.97 -14.74 -10.98
C GLU A 363 2.95 -13.72 -11.45
N VAL A 364 2.57 -13.83 -12.73
CA VAL A 364 1.54 -13.00 -13.36
C VAL A 364 0.54 -13.89 -14.07
N GLU A 365 -0.75 -13.70 -13.83
CA GLU A 365 -1.79 -14.40 -14.58
C GLU A 365 -1.78 -13.99 -16.05
N ILE A 366 -2.02 -14.96 -16.93
CA ILE A 366 -2.27 -14.75 -18.36
C ILE A 366 -3.76 -14.91 -18.60
N VAL A 367 -4.34 -13.95 -19.30
CA VAL A 367 -5.79 -13.86 -19.51
C VAL A 367 -6.11 -13.70 -21.00
N LEU A 368 -7.37 -13.99 -21.36
CA LEU A 368 -7.87 -13.71 -22.71
C LEU A 368 -7.84 -12.21 -22.99
N ALA A 369 -7.34 -11.84 -24.17
CA ALA A 369 -7.31 -10.47 -24.65
C ALA A 369 -8.64 -10.03 -25.29
N ASP A 370 -9.56 -10.98 -25.61
CA ASP A 370 -10.84 -10.75 -26.29
C ASP A 370 -11.95 -11.63 -25.71
N ASN A 371 -13.22 -11.25 -25.97
CA ASN A 371 -14.36 -12.12 -25.73
C ASN A 371 -14.41 -13.25 -26.79
N LEU A 372 -14.68 -14.45 -26.34
CA LEU A 372 -14.87 -15.61 -27.22
C LEU A 372 -16.33 -15.93 -27.36
N GLU A 373 -16.88 -15.69 -28.53
CA GLU A 373 -18.28 -16.03 -28.83
C GLU A 373 -18.40 -17.48 -29.28
N LYS A 374 -19.51 -18.12 -28.85
CA LYS A 374 -19.85 -19.47 -29.32
C LYS A 374 -20.20 -19.44 -30.80
N GLN A 375 -19.71 -20.42 -31.57
CA GLN A 375 -20.09 -20.57 -32.98
C GLN A 375 -21.55 -21.02 -33.13
N GLY A 376 -22.26 -20.42 -34.06
CA GLY A 376 -23.60 -20.83 -34.47
C GLY A 376 -23.53 -21.82 -35.63
N PHE A 377 -24.68 -22.33 -36.07
CA PHE A 377 -24.79 -23.29 -37.18
C PHE A 377 -24.21 -22.71 -38.49
N LYS A 378 -24.47 -21.44 -38.78
CA LYS A 378 -23.93 -20.75 -39.96
C LYS A 378 -22.40 -20.68 -39.94
N ASP A 379 -21.80 -20.45 -38.78
CA ASP A 379 -20.34 -20.38 -38.63
C ASP A 379 -19.70 -21.75 -38.90
N ILE A 380 -20.37 -22.83 -38.45
CA ILE A 380 -19.92 -24.21 -38.72
C ILE A 380 -19.93 -24.50 -40.22
N LEU A 381 -21.03 -24.17 -40.91
CA LEU A 381 -21.14 -24.37 -42.36
C LEU A 381 -20.07 -23.61 -43.13
N ASN A 382 -19.82 -22.34 -42.77
CA ASN A 382 -18.78 -21.53 -43.39
C ASN A 382 -17.36 -22.11 -43.18
N LYS A 383 -17.07 -22.60 -42.00
CA LYS A 383 -15.79 -23.29 -41.71
C LYS A 383 -15.62 -24.56 -42.54
N MET A 384 -16.68 -25.36 -42.69
CA MET A 384 -16.64 -26.57 -43.53
C MET A 384 -16.41 -26.22 -45.00
N ALA A 385 -17.12 -25.22 -45.55
CA ALA A 385 -16.97 -24.77 -46.94
C ALA A 385 -15.57 -24.25 -47.21
N ASN A 386 -15.00 -23.43 -46.28
CA ASN A 386 -13.63 -22.94 -46.45
C ASN A 386 -12.57 -24.04 -46.38
N ASN A 387 -12.76 -25.07 -45.56
CA ASN A 387 -11.84 -26.21 -45.51
C ASN A 387 -11.95 -27.09 -46.79
N TRP A 388 -13.11 -27.14 -47.47
CA TRP A 388 -13.29 -27.86 -48.72
C TRP A 388 -12.71 -27.10 -49.94
N ALA A 389 -12.65 -25.77 -49.89
CA ALA A 389 -12.12 -24.94 -50.97
C ALA A 389 -10.59 -24.85 -51.01
N ILE A 390 -9.90 -25.34 -49.99
CA ILE A 390 -8.43 -25.27 -49.83
C ILE A 390 -7.76 -26.62 -50.15
N ASN A 391 -8.54 -27.72 -50.28
CA ASN A 391 -8.10 -29.05 -50.78
C ASN A 391 -8.55 -29.25 -52.21
#